data_3da9d7bcf12d3b32bb53c4bdecd47506
#
_entry.id   3da9d7bcf12d3b32bb53c4bdecd47506
#
_cell.length_a   1.000
_cell.length_b   1.000
_cell.length_c   1.000
_cell.angle_alpha   90.00
_cell.angle_beta   90.00
_cell.angle_gamma   90.00
#
_symmetry.space_group_name_H-M   'P 1'
#
loop_
_entity.id
_entity.type
_entity.pdbx_description
1 polymer ?
#
loop_
_entity_poly.entity_id
_entity_poly.type
_entity_poly.pdbx_seq_one_letter_code
_entity_poly.pdbx_strand_id
1 'polypeptide(L)'
;KPLNPAEIRDAIVEARDLCLEKKRTRQNASIHSMESASRLALLLTQPFAHAKESIDQLIDELSLSISNTTPFTAIVLKTDTEEEFPLSEANAIFLSVREFLKTFHIDCIFAEKRVQYMVYFLFGSSPGAAVRKSIEEFFCSLYSRCTRFCIAAGDTVTGISKAYQSYTSAVISLQSSFFFPTGTFLSPFYQAPVSETAAELSASPENEFFTLLTEKNKEKAKAFLDNLFLYYNQNQNVLPNQAKDLYYKLFRALDNAARQLKLTLSDTQENLIDTLEKIFSYNEMHQKLVKKTEFFFQTAVSTEEENSTIFLIKDYIGQKYMNETLSVKDISDHVFLSTSYVCTFFKNET
;
A
#
# COMPACT_ATOMS: atom_id res chain seq x y z
N LYS A 1 -34.31 56.08 -32.69
CA LYS A 1 -34.39 55.03 -33.71
C LYS A 1 -34.96 53.79 -33.02
N PRO A 2 -36.01 53.12 -33.55
CA PRO A 2 -36.41 51.85 -33.01
C PRO A 2 -35.28 50.83 -33.11
N LEU A 3 -35.03 50.11 -32.03
CA LEU A 3 -34.07 49.03 -32.00
C LEU A 3 -34.49 47.90 -32.95
N ASN A 4 -33.60 47.57 -33.91
CA ASN A 4 -33.87 46.48 -34.85
C ASN A 4 -33.62 45.12 -34.15
N PRO A 5 -34.61 44.23 -34.05
CA PRO A 5 -34.47 42.95 -33.37
C PRO A 5 -33.37 42.06 -33.97
N ALA A 6 -33.10 42.20 -35.28
CA ALA A 6 -32.02 41.48 -35.95
C ALA A 6 -30.61 41.95 -35.50
N GLU A 7 -30.39 43.25 -35.42
CA GLU A 7 -29.13 43.86 -34.95
C GLU A 7 -28.84 43.48 -33.50
N ILE A 8 -29.89 43.41 -32.65
CA ILE A 8 -29.75 42.94 -31.25
C ILE A 8 -29.34 41.46 -31.19
N ARG A 9 -29.98 40.64 -32.03
CA ARG A 9 -29.66 39.20 -32.10
C ARG A 9 -28.21 38.99 -32.55
N ASP A 10 -27.79 39.68 -33.57
CA ASP A 10 -26.42 39.58 -34.12
C ASP A 10 -25.37 40.03 -33.09
N ALA A 11 -25.64 41.14 -32.38
CA ALA A 11 -24.76 41.61 -31.30
C ALA A 11 -24.68 40.62 -30.12
N ILE A 12 -25.79 39.95 -29.78
CA ILE A 12 -25.82 38.92 -28.73
C ILE A 12 -25.01 37.67 -29.14
N VAL A 13 -25.13 37.24 -30.42
CA VAL A 13 -24.37 36.12 -30.97
C VAL A 13 -22.88 36.45 -30.97
N GLU A 14 -22.48 37.63 -31.46
CA GLU A 14 -21.10 38.08 -31.46
C GLU A 14 -20.50 38.17 -30.06
N ALA A 15 -21.24 38.74 -29.10
CA ALA A 15 -20.84 38.80 -27.68
C ALA A 15 -20.66 37.41 -27.07
N ARG A 16 -21.57 36.47 -27.38
CA ARG A 16 -21.47 35.09 -26.94
C ARG A 16 -20.21 34.41 -27.51
N ASP A 17 -19.98 34.56 -28.79
CA ASP A 17 -18.86 33.93 -29.48
C ASP A 17 -17.52 34.49 -28.98
N LEU A 18 -17.42 35.79 -28.76
CA LEU A 18 -16.27 36.41 -28.09
C LEU A 18 -16.07 35.93 -26.66
N CYS A 19 -17.16 35.72 -25.88
CA CYS A 19 -17.07 35.14 -24.54
C CYS A 19 -16.59 33.70 -24.56
N LEU A 20 -17.07 32.88 -25.52
CA LEU A 20 -16.64 31.49 -25.69
C LEU A 20 -15.16 31.40 -26.11
N GLU A 21 -14.74 32.25 -27.03
CA GLU A 21 -13.36 32.31 -27.48
C GLU A 21 -12.41 32.74 -26.33
N LYS A 22 -12.75 33.77 -25.56
CA LYS A 22 -12.00 34.18 -24.37
C LYS A 22 -11.94 33.08 -23.34
N LYS A 23 -13.06 32.32 -23.14
CA LYS A 23 -13.09 31.19 -22.22
C LYS A 23 -12.17 30.06 -22.67
N ARG A 24 -12.19 29.71 -23.96
CA ARG A 24 -11.28 28.71 -24.57
C ARG A 24 -9.81 29.12 -24.44
N THR A 25 -9.49 30.38 -24.76
CA THR A 25 -8.11 30.89 -24.63
C THR A 25 -7.62 30.84 -23.19
N ARG A 26 -8.46 31.23 -22.22
CA ARG A 26 -8.12 31.12 -20.79
C ARG A 26 -7.93 29.67 -20.34
N GLN A 27 -8.79 28.75 -20.80
CA GLN A 27 -8.67 27.34 -20.50
C GLN A 27 -7.37 26.75 -21.06
N ASN A 28 -7.04 27.06 -22.32
CA ASN A 28 -5.81 26.59 -22.95
C ASN A 28 -4.57 27.14 -22.24
N ALA A 29 -4.55 28.43 -21.87
CA ALA A 29 -3.47 29.02 -21.09
C ALA A 29 -3.33 28.39 -19.70
N SER A 30 -4.45 28.07 -19.04
CA SER A 30 -4.43 27.38 -17.76
C SER A 30 -3.87 25.96 -17.89
N ILE A 31 -4.28 25.20 -18.92
CA ILE A 31 -3.77 23.84 -19.17
C ILE A 31 -2.26 23.88 -19.42
N HIS A 32 -1.80 24.77 -20.30
CA HIS A 32 -0.38 24.92 -20.61
C HIS A 32 0.45 25.28 -19.36
N SER A 33 -0.05 26.22 -18.54
CA SER A 33 0.62 26.58 -17.28
C SER A 33 0.70 25.40 -16.30
N MET A 34 -0.32 24.52 -16.26
CA MET A 34 -0.30 23.33 -15.41
C MET A 34 0.67 22.27 -15.94
N GLU A 35 0.74 22.08 -17.25
CA GLU A 35 1.70 21.17 -17.87
C GLU A 35 3.15 21.62 -17.61
N SER A 36 3.43 22.91 -17.75
CA SER A 36 4.74 23.48 -17.45
C SER A 36 5.10 23.37 -15.97
N ALA A 37 4.13 23.58 -15.07
CA ALA A 37 4.31 23.38 -13.63
C ALA A 37 4.57 21.91 -13.26
N SER A 38 3.84 20.99 -13.88
CA SER A 38 4.04 19.55 -13.69
C SER A 38 5.42 19.12 -14.21
N ARG A 39 5.83 19.61 -15.37
CA ARG A 39 7.16 19.37 -15.93
C ARG A 39 8.26 19.88 -15.01
N LEU A 40 8.10 21.08 -14.44
CA LEU A 40 9.03 21.62 -13.47
C LEU A 40 9.13 20.72 -12.24
N ALA A 41 7.98 20.28 -11.68
CA ALA A 41 7.96 19.38 -10.53
C ALA A 41 8.68 18.05 -10.82
N LEU A 42 8.52 17.47 -12.02
CA LEU A 42 9.25 16.26 -12.42
C LEU A 42 10.76 16.50 -12.51
N LEU A 43 11.19 17.64 -13.05
CA LEU A 43 12.62 17.98 -13.15
C LEU A 43 13.25 18.15 -11.75
N LEU A 44 12.51 18.68 -10.78
CA LEU A 44 12.98 18.82 -9.40
C LEU A 44 13.12 17.46 -8.66
N THR A 45 12.61 16.37 -9.21
CA THR A 45 12.89 15.01 -8.70
C THR A 45 14.23 14.44 -9.17
N GLN A 46 15.05 15.24 -9.85
CA GLN A 46 16.37 14.87 -10.35
C GLN A 46 17.42 15.87 -9.83
N PRO A 47 18.72 15.50 -9.80
CA PRO A 47 19.77 16.43 -9.44
C PRO A 47 19.73 17.70 -10.33
N PHE A 48 19.75 18.85 -9.70
CA PHE A 48 19.61 20.16 -10.37
C PHE A 48 20.57 20.36 -11.55
N ALA A 49 21.80 19.87 -11.41
CA ALA A 49 22.82 20.01 -12.45
C ALA A 49 22.43 19.36 -13.79
N HIS A 50 21.56 18.36 -13.78
CA HIS A 50 21.14 17.62 -14.99
C HIS A 50 20.08 18.37 -15.81
N ALA A 51 19.37 19.33 -15.21
CA ALA A 51 18.23 19.99 -15.84
C ALA A 51 18.19 21.51 -15.62
N LYS A 52 19.30 22.12 -15.23
CA LYS A 52 19.38 23.53 -14.84
C LYS A 52 18.73 24.47 -15.86
N GLU A 53 19.13 24.40 -17.12
CA GLU A 53 18.62 25.28 -18.19
C GLU A 53 17.10 25.14 -18.37
N SER A 54 16.59 23.92 -18.35
CA SER A 54 15.16 23.67 -18.46
C SER A 54 14.39 24.16 -17.24
N ILE A 55 14.96 24.04 -16.04
CA ILE A 55 14.37 24.55 -14.80
C ILE A 55 14.31 26.07 -14.84
N ASP A 56 15.40 26.73 -15.18
CA ASP A 56 15.47 28.22 -15.29
C ASP A 56 14.44 28.73 -16.32
N GLN A 57 14.34 28.09 -17.48
CA GLN A 57 13.35 28.41 -18.51
C GLN A 57 11.90 28.25 -18.01
N LEU A 58 11.58 27.19 -17.31
CA LEU A 58 10.22 26.96 -16.79
C LEU A 58 9.86 27.92 -15.65
N ILE A 59 10.84 28.36 -14.84
CA ILE A 59 10.63 29.37 -13.81
C ILE A 59 10.21 30.70 -14.46
N ASP A 60 10.92 31.10 -15.51
CA ASP A 60 10.63 32.34 -16.27
C ASP A 60 9.25 32.23 -16.95
N GLU A 61 8.95 31.11 -17.61
CA GLU A 61 7.67 30.86 -18.29
C GLU A 61 6.49 30.92 -17.31
N LEU A 62 6.63 30.31 -16.11
CA LEU A 62 5.61 30.30 -15.06
C LEU A 62 5.58 31.58 -14.23
N SER A 63 6.50 32.51 -14.48
CA SER A 63 6.69 33.77 -13.74
C SER A 63 6.76 33.53 -12.22
N LEU A 64 7.48 32.47 -11.80
CA LEU A 64 7.63 32.14 -10.40
C LEU A 64 8.66 33.02 -9.71
N SER A 65 8.29 33.65 -8.60
CA SER A 65 9.21 34.47 -7.78
C SER A 65 10.05 33.59 -6.85
N ILE A 66 11.04 32.90 -7.41
CA ILE A 66 11.93 32.02 -6.68
C ILE A 66 13.32 32.64 -6.58
N SER A 67 13.85 32.69 -5.36
CA SER A 67 15.23 33.17 -5.08
C SER A 67 16.09 32.04 -4.51
N ASN A 68 17.39 32.27 -4.43
CA ASN A 68 18.31 31.33 -3.79
C ASN A 68 18.05 31.12 -2.28
N THR A 69 17.24 31.98 -1.67
CA THR A 69 16.85 31.91 -0.25
C THR A 69 15.44 31.34 -0.05
N THR A 70 14.70 31.09 -1.14
CA THR A 70 13.35 30.56 -1.07
C THR A 70 13.40 29.14 -0.47
N PRO A 71 12.65 28.86 0.62
CA PRO A 71 12.55 27.50 1.16
C PRO A 71 11.71 26.59 0.26
N PHE A 72 12.13 25.33 0.17
CA PHE A 72 11.46 24.26 -0.56
C PHE A 72 11.22 23.05 0.36
N THR A 73 10.03 22.48 0.28
CA THR A 73 9.71 21.21 0.95
C THR A 73 9.00 20.32 -0.06
N ALA A 74 9.54 19.12 -0.30
CA ALA A 74 8.89 18.12 -1.09
C ALA A 74 7.91 17.31 -0.23
N ILE A 75 6.74 17.01 -0.78
CA ILE A 75 5.78 16.05 -0.22
C ILE A 75 5.55 14.98 -1.27
N VAL A 76 5.74 13.72 -0.90
CA VAL A 76 5.51 12.58 -1.79
C VAL A 76 4.34 11.77 -1.24
N LEU A 77 3.38 11.50 -2.10
CA LEU A 77 2.22 10.67 -1.82
C LEU A 77 2.37 9.34 -2.55
N LYS A 78 2.06 8.25 -1.86
CA LYS A 78 1.85 6.92 -2.43
C LYS A 78 0.41 6.49 -2.21
N THR A 79 -0.26 6.02 -3.26
CA THR A 79 -1.61 5.44 -3.22
C THR A 79 -1.59 3.99 -3.68
N ASP A 80 -2.69 3.28 -3.50
CA ASP A 80 -2.89 1.92 -4.02
C ASP A 80 -3.69 1.87 -5.33
N THR A 81 -3.96 3.02 -5.92
CA THR A 81 -4.70 3.15 -7.18
C THR A 81 -3.92 2.48 -8.32
N GLU A 82 -4.56 1.57 -9.05
CA GLU A 82 -3.98 0.95 -10.25
C GLU A 82 -4.22 1.78 -11.52
N GLU A 83 -5.12 2.74 -11.46
CA GLU A 83 -5.48 3.64 -12.56
C GLU A 83 -4.94 5.05 -12.32
N GLU A 84 -4.56 5.73 -13.38
CA GLU A 84 -4.22 7.16 -13.34
C GLU A 84 -5.43 7.96 -12.83
N PHE A 85 -5.17 8.95 -11.98
CA PHE A 85 -6.22 9.88 -11.61
C PHE A 85 -6.75 10.59 -12.86
N PRO A 86 -8.05 10.65 -13.08
CA PRO A 86 -8.59 11.45 -14.17
C PRO A 86 -8.01 12.87 -14.10
N LEU A 87 -7.54 13.40 -15.22
CA LEU A 87 -6.89 14.70 -15.29
C LEU A 87 -7.72 15.83 -14.64
N SER A 88 -9.05 15.75 -14.77
CA SER A 88 -9.99 16.68 -14.13
C SER A 88 -9.96 16.61 -12.61
N GLU A 89 -9.81 15.40 -12.05
CA GLU A 89 -9.77 15.17 -10.60
C GLU A 89 -8.41 15.59 -10.03
N ALA A 90 -7.31 15.22 -10.69
CA ALA A 90 -5.97 15.67 -10.34
C ALA A 90 -5.87 17.20 -10.32
N ASN A 91 -6.47 17.86 -11.30
CA ASN A 91 -6.53 19.33 -11.38
C ASN A 91 -7.35 19.93 -10.24
N ALA A 92 -8.51 19.35 -9.89
CA ALA A 92 -9.34 19.83 -8.80
C ALA A 92 -8.61 19.70 -7.45
N ILE A 93 -7.95 18.57 -7.22
CA ILE A 93 -7.11 18.33 -6.04
C ILE A 93 -5.99 19.37 -5.96
N PHE A 94 -5.25 19.59 -7.05
CA PHE A 94 -4.17 20.56 -7.08
C PHE A 94 -4.64 21.99 -6.79
N LEU A 95 -5.75 22.40 -7.37
CA LEU A 95 -6.32 23.75 -7.11
C LEU A 95 -6.70 23.90 -5.64
N SER A 96 -7.29 22.87 -5.01
CA SER A 96 -7.62 22.87 -3.59
C SER A 96 -6.36 22.97 -2.72
N VAL A 97 -5.30 22.23 -3.04
CA VAL A 97 -4.00 22.32 -2.35
C VAL A 97 -3.42 23.73 -2.46
N ARG A 98 -3.40 24.28 -3.67
CA ARG A 98 -2.84 25.60 -3.92
C ARG A 98 -3.62 26.70 -3.20
N GLU A 99 -4.95 26.63 -3.20
CA GLU A 99 -5.81 27.59 -2.50
C GLU A 99 -5.59 27.55 -0.99
N PHE A 100 -5.51 26.37 -0.41
CA PHE A 100 -5.20 26.18 0.99
C PHE A 100 -3.81 26.74 1.37
N LEU A 101 -2.78 26.41 0.61
CA LEU A 101 -1.40 26.82 0.90
C LEU A 101 -1.19 28.34 0.76
N LYS A 102 -1.90 29.00 -0.16
CA LYS A 102 -1.86 30.46 -0.33
C LYS A 102 -2.23 31.22 0.93
N THR A 103 -3.08 30.66 1.79
CA THR A 103 -3.45 31.30 3.08
C THR A 103 -2.23 31.48 4.00
N PHE A 104 -1.16 30.69 3.77
CA PHE A 104 0.09 30.72 4.52
C PHE A 104 1.25 31.35 3.74
N HIS A 105 0.98 32.01 2.59
CA HIS A 105 2.00 32.53 1.67
C HIS A 105 2.97 31.43 1.16
N ILE A 106 2.43 30.24 0.97
CA ILE A 106 3.12 29.09 0.36
C ILE A 106 2.48 28.83 -0.99
N ASP A 107 3.27 28.66 -2.02
CA ASP A 107 2.81 28.17 -3.33
C ASP A 107 3.29 26.74 -3.54
N CYS A 108 2.74 26.07 -4.54
CA CYS A 108 3.13 24.71 -4.85
C CYS A 108 3.05 24.42 -6.34
N ILE A 109 3.87 23.47 -6.76
CA ILE A 109 3.77 22.76 -8.03
C ILE A 109 3.66 21.27 -7.74
N PHE A 110 3.04 20.52 -8.64
CA PHE A 110 2.87 19.08 -8.46
C PHE A 110 3.04 18.33 -9.77
N ALA A 111 3.35 17.04 -9.65
CA ALA A 111 3.32 16.12 -10.77
C ALA A 111 2.96 14.70 -10.30
N GLU A 112 2.33 13.95 -11.19
CA GLU A 112 2.25 12.51 -11.09
C GLU A 112 3.55 11.93 -11.69
N LYS A 113 4.34 11.25 -10.86
CA LYS A 113 5.59 10.63 -11.30
C LYS A 113 5.39 9.23 -11.87
N ARG A 114 4.42 8.51 -11.31
CA ARG A 114 3.92 7.19 -11.73
C ARG A 114 2.49 7.07 -11.24
N VAL A 115 1.71 6.15 -11.78
CA VAL A 115 0.30 5.89 -11.42
C VAL A 115 -0.01 5.92 -9.92
N GLN A 116 0.94 5.47 -9.08
CA GLN A 116 0.76 5.40 -7.64
C GLN A 116 1.51 6.49 -6.86
N TYR A 117 2.23 7.38 -7.53
CA TYR A 117 3.12 8.33 -6.86
C TYR A 117 2.93 9.74 -7.37
N MET A 118 2.52 10.63 -6.48
CA MET A 118 2.44 12.08 -6.72
C MET A 118 3.52 12.81 -5.92
N VAL A 119 4.06 13.86 -6.49
CA VAL A 119 5.02 14.74 -5.82
C VAL A 119 4.52 16.18 -5.85
N TYR A 120 4.60 16.82 -4.69
CA TYR A 120 4.36 18.25 -4.50
C TYR A 120 5.65 18.91 -4.06
N PHE A 121 5.97 20.06 -4.63
CA PHE A 121 6.99 20.95 -4.10
C PHE A 121 6.34 22.23 -3.60
N LEU A 122 6.40 22.42 -2.29
CA LEU A 122 5.93 23.60 -1.60
C LEU A 122 7.09 24.60 -1.51
N PHE A 123 6.83 25.88 -1.83
CA PHE A 123 7.84 26.92 -1.76
C PHE A 123 7.24 28.27 -1.39
N GLY A 124 8.06 29.19 -0.88
CA GLY A 124 7.62 30.51 -0.42
C GLY A 124 7.99 30.76 1.03
N SER A 125 7.01 30.88 1.93
CA SER A 125 7.27 31.07 3.36
C SER A 125 7.62 29.75 4.05
N SER A 126 8.57 29.77 5.01
CA SER A 126 8.86 28.60 5.82
C SER A 126 7.76 28.42 6.88
N PRO A 127 7.05 27.27 6.89
CA PRO A 127 5.93 27.06 7.79
C PRO A 127 6.43 26.82 9.23
N GLY A 128 5.81 27.51 10.20
CA GLY A 128 5.96 27.20 11.62
C GLY A 128 5.28 25.88 12.00
N ALA A 129 5.49 25.39 13.22
CA ALA A 129 4.97 24.09 13.66
C ALA A 129 3.44 23.94 13.51
N ALA A 130 2.67 24.97 13.86
CA ALA A 130 1.21 24.96 13.71
C ALA A 130 0.76 24.85 12.25
N VAL A 131 1.40 25.60 11.33
CA VAL A 131 1.11 25.55 9.89
C VAL A 131 1.47 24.19 9.32
N ARG A 132 2.57 23.59 9.72
CA ARG A 132 2.95 22.22 9.30
C ARG A 132 1.87 21.23 9.69
N LYS A 133 1.39 21.27 10.92
CA LYS A 133 0.33 20.40 11.39
C LYS A 133 -0.96 20.59 10.56
N SER A 134 -1.34 21.83 10.26
CA SER A 134 -2.50 22.10 9.40
C SER A 134 -2.31 21.57 7.97
N ILE A 135 -1.10 21.61 7.42
CA ILE A 135 -0.77 21.02 6.13
C ILE A 135 -0.90 19.49 6.18
N GLU A 136 -0.38 18.85 7.22
CA GLU A 136 -0.51 17.39 7.44
C GLU A 136 -1.99 16.98 7.50
N GLU A 137 -2.78 17.63 8.34
CA GLU A 137 -4.21 17.37 8.49
C GLU A 137 -4.97 17.58 7.18
N PHE A 138 -4.65 18.65 6.43
CA PHE A 138 -5.26 18.93 5.14
C PHE A 138 -4.96 17.84 4.11
N PHE A 139 -3.70 17.45 3.95
CA PHE A 139 -3.32 16.41 3.00
C PHE A 139 -3.94 15.06 3.38
N CYS A 140 -3.95 14.67 4.65
CA CYS A 140 -4.61 13.45 5.10
C CYS A 140 -6.12 13.48 4.81
N SER A 141 -6.79 14.61 5.05
CA SER A 141 -8.21 14.77 4.74
C SER A 141 -8.47 14.68 3.24
N LEU A 142 -7.64 15.32 2.42
CA LEU A 142 -7.80 15.38 0.97
C LEU A 142 -7.74 13.97 0.34
N TYR A 143 -6.83 13.13 0.82
CA TYR A 143 -6.64 11.78 0.31
C TYR A 143 -7.39 10.70 1.10
N SER A 144 -8.19 11.07 2.09
CA SER A 144 -9.03 10.12 2.86
C SER A 144 -10.03 9.33 2.02
N ARG A 145 -10.30 9.77 0.78
CA ARG A 145 -11.13 9.06 -0.20
C ARG A 145 -10.42 7.89 -0.87
N CYS A 146 -9.09 7.88 -0.87
CA CYS A 146 -8.31 6.75 -1.37
C CYS A 146 -8.45 5.59 -0.39
N THR A 147 -8.52 4.37 -0.91
CA THR A 147 -8.65 3.16 -0.07
C THR A 147 -7.44 3.00 0.84
N ARG A 148 -6.25 3.25 0.30
CA ARG A 148 -4.97 3.22 1.04
C ARG A 148 -4.04 4.30 0.48
N PHE A 149 -3.42 5.05 1.39
CA PHE A 149 -2.41 6.04 1.03
C PHE A 149 -1.39 6.23 2.15
N CYS A 150 -0.23 6.72 1.79
CA CYS A 150 0.80 7.21 2.71
C CYS A 150 1.42 8.47 2.13
N ILE A 151 1.72 9.43 2.99
CA ILE A 151 2.31 10.71 2.63
C ILE A 151 3.61 10.88 3.40
N ALA A 152 4.63 11.42 2.76
CA ALA A 152 5.86 11.78 3.44
C ALA A 152 6.34 13.16 2.98
N ALA A 153 6.71 14.00 3.95
CA ALA A 153 7.41 15.25 3.70
C ALA A 153 8.92 15.07 3.84
N GLY A 154 9.67 15.76 3.01
CA GLY A 154 11.11 15.86 3.13
C GLY A 154 11.57 17.02 3.99
N ASP A 155 12.88 17.10 4.20
CA ASP A 155 13.50 18.24 4.87
C ASP A 155 13.23 19.53 4.11
N THR A 156 12.98 20.61 4.84
CA THR A 156 12.92 21.94 4.23
C THR A 156 14.32 22.40 3.87
N VAL A 157 14.57 22.65 2.61
CA VAL A 157 15.85 23.11 2.06
C VAL A 157 15.74 24.54 1.56
N THR A 158 16.86 25.22 1.39
CA THR A 158 16.91 26.60 0.90
C THR A 158 17.46 26.64 -0.51
N GLY A 159 16.69 27.23 -1.42
CA GLY A 159 17.00 27.37 -2.85
C GLY A 159 16.59 26.16 -3.68
N ILE A 160 16.13 26.45 -4.91
CA ILE A 160 15.63 25.44 -5.85
C ILE A 160 16.67 24.38 -6.21
N SER A 161 17.95 24.75 -6.24
CA SER A 161 19.06 23.82 -6.52
C SER A 161 19.17 22.67 -5.53
N LYS A 162 18.58 22.82 -4.34
CA LYS A 162 18.52 21.79 -3.29
C LYS A 162 17.17 21.08 -3.21
N ALA A 163 16.18 21.42 -4.04
CA ALA A 163 14.86 20.81 -4.04
C ALA A 163 14.92 19.28 -4.17
N TYR A 164 15.86 18.76 -4.96
CA TYR A 164 16.12 17.33 -5.08
C TYR A 164 16.49 16.66 -3.74
N GLN A 165 17.21 17.35 -2.86
CA GLN A 165 17.56 16.81 -1.52
C GLN A 165 16.31 16.63 -0.67
N SER A 166 15.40 17.62 -0.69
CA SER A 166 14.12 17.53 -0.01
C SER A 166 13.28 16.35 -0.56
N TYR A 167 13.25 16.20 -1.90
CA TYR A 167 12.58 15.06 -2.53
C TYR A 167 13.19 13.71 -2.07
N THR A 168 14.49 13.61 -2.05
CA THR A 168 15.19 12.38 -1.63
C THR A 168 14.87 12.02 -0.18
N SER A 169 14.87 13.00 0.73
CA SER A 169 14.53 12.76 2.14
C SER A 169 13.04 12.36 2.30
N ALA A 170 12.13 12.95 1.50
CA ALA A 170 10.72 12.53 1.46
C ALA A 170 10.56 11.07 0.98
N VAL A 171 11.29 10.66 -0.05
CA VAL A 171 11.26 9.28 -0.57
C VAL A 171 11.78 8.29 0.47
N ILE A 172 12.86 8.63 1.18
CA ILE A 172 13.40 7.80 2.28
C ILE A 172 12.34 7.63 3.38
N SER A 173 11.71 8.73 3.81
CA SER A 173 10.63 8.69 4.80
C SER A 173 9.45 7.86 4.30
N LEU A 174 9.09 7.99 3.01
CA LEU A 174 8.00 7.22 2.41
C LEU A 174 8.29 5.70 2.39
N GLN A 175 9.54 5.28 2.24
CA GLN A 175 9.90 3.86 2.34
C GLN A 175 9.57 3.32 3.74
N SER A 176 9.86 4.08 4.78
CA SER A 176 9.52 3.71 6.16
C SER A 176 8.01 3.59 6.39
N SER A 177 7.17 4.26 5.56
CA SER A 177 5.71 4.21 5.67
C SER A 177 5.14 2.79 5.54
N PHE A 178 5.91 1.86 4.99
CA PHE A 178 5.53 0.45 4.91
C PHE A 178 5.19 -0.17 6.28
N PHE A 179 5.84 0.29 7.35
CA PHE A 179 5.63 -0.18 8.72
C PHE A 179 4.56 0.60 9.49
N PHE A 180 3.98 1.64 8.88
CA PHE A 180 2.96 2.48 9.52
C PHE A 180 1.55 2.15 8.99
N PRO A 181 0.50 2.53 9.75
CA PRO A 181 -0.87 2.43 9.26
C PRO A 181 -1.07 3.24 7.97
N THR A 182 -2.00 2.80 7.13
CA THR A 182 -2.46 3.60 5.98
C THR A 182 -3.07 4.91 6.45
N GLY A 183 -2.95 5.97 5.66
CA GLY A 183 -3.43 7.30 6.03
C GLY A 183 -2.43 8.09 6.89
N THR A 184 -1.20 7.60 7.08
CA THR A 184 -0.18 8.28 7.87
C THR A 184 0.55 9.34 7.03
N PHE A 185 0.82 10.49 7.66
CA PHE A 185 1.71 11.53 7.17
C PHE A 185 3.04 11.47 7.95
N LEU A 186 4.11 11.17 7.27
CA LEU A 186 5.46 11.11 7.84
C LEU A 186 6.20 12.42 7.56
N SER A 187 6.76 13.02 8.59
CA SER A 187 7.59 14.22 8.46
C SER A 187 8.97 13.95 9.06
N PRO A 188 10.01 14.72 8.71
CA PRO A 188 11.34 14.57 9.30
C PRO A 188 11.37 14.77 10.82
N PHE A 189 10.32 15.35 11.38
CA PHE A 189 10.12 15.57 12.81
C PHE A 189 9.33 14.45 13.49
N TYR A 190 8.86 13.46 12.72
CA TYR A 190 8.16 12.31 13.26
C TYR A 190 9.18 11.43 13.99
N GLN A 191 9.12 11.42 15.30
CA GLN A 191 9.82 10.46 16.13
C GLN A 191 8.82 9.38 16.52
N ALA A 192 8.99 8.19 15.96
CA ALA A 192 8.19 7.08 16.44
C ALA A 192 8.54 6.77 17.91
N PRO A 193 7.56 6.33 18.71
CA PRO A 193 7.82 5.96 20.10
C PRO A 193 8.85 4.83 20.14
N VAL A 194 10.00 5.11 20.78
CA VAL A 194 11.03 4.10 21.03
C VAL A 194 10.52 3.19 22.13
N SER A 195 10.32 1.91 21.84
CA SER A 195 10.01 0.91 22.87
C SER A 195 11.30 0.48 23.56
N GLU A 196 11.33 0.53 24.87
CA GLU A 196 12.51 0.12 25.67
C GLU A 196 12.77 -1.39 25.64
N THR A 197 11.80 -2.19 25.20
CA THR A 197 11.91 -3.64 25.05
C THR A 197 11.90 -4.03 23.58
N ALA A 198 13.09 -4.10 22.99
CA ALA A 198 13.20 -4.62 21.62
C ALA A 198 12.91 -6.13 21.63
N ALA A 199 11.92 -6.56 20.85
CA ALA A 199 11.76 -7.97 20.54
C ALA A 199 13.00 -8.47 19.79
N GLU A 200 13.56 -9.59 20.18
CA GLU A 200 14.69 -10.22 19.50
C GLU A 200 14.18 -11.30 18.56
N LEU A 201 14.71 -11.33 17.34
CA LEU A 201 14.50 -12.44 16.42
C LEU A 201 15.60 -13.49 16.61
N SER A 202 15.22 -14.75 16.48
CA SER A 202 16.18 -15.85 16.43
C SER A 202 17.16 -15.71 15.25
N ALA A 203 18.30 -16.40 15.32
CA ALA A 203 19.29 -16.39 14.23
C ALA A 203 18.76 -16.98 12.91
N SER A 204 17.73 -17.82 12.96
CA SER A 204 17.10 -18.47 11.80
C SER A 204 15.59 -18.55 12.01
N PRO A 205 14.86 -17.43 11.89
CA PRO A 205 13.42 -17.39 12.15
C PRO A 205 12.60 -18.33 11.25
N GLU A 206 13.03 -18.52 10.01
CA GLU A 206 12.39 -19.44 9.05
C GLU A 206 12.49 -20.91 9.48
N ASN A 207 13.61 -21.32 10.07
CA ASN A 207 13.78 -22.69 10.54
C ASN A 207 12.99 -22.94 11.84
N GLU A 208 12.99 -21.97 12.75
CA GLU A 208 12.17 -22.02 13.96
C GLU A 208 10.69 -22.18 13.61
N PHE A 209 10.20 -21.30 12.71
CA PHE A 209 8.81 -21.34 12.27
C PHE A 209 8.45 -22.67 11.60
N PHE A 210 9.33 -23.18 10.71
CA PHE A 210 9.15 -24.48 10.08
C PHE A 210 9.03 -25.63 11.12
N THR A 211 9.88 -25.62 12.13
CA THR A 211 9.83 -26.62 13.23
C THR A 211 8.52 -26.55 13.99
N LEU A 212 8.06 -25.34 14.36
CA LEU A 212 6.79 -25.14 15.05
C LEU A 212 5.58 -25.64 14.24
N LEU A 213 5.63 -25.48 12.91
CA LEU A 213 4.58 -25.98 12.01
C LEU A 213 4.59 -27.51 11.93
N THR A 214 5.77 -28.13 11.78
CA THR A 214 5.91 -29.59 11.66
C THR A 214 5.60 -30.30 12.98
N GLU A 215 5.90 -29.70 14.12
CA GLU A 215 5.50 -30.16 15.45
C GLU A 215 4.01 -29.89 15.76
N LYS A 216 3.29 -29.20 14.86
CA LYS A 216 1.87 -28.81 15.01
C LYS A 216 1.62 -27.97 16.28
N ASN A 217 2.59 -27.18 16.71
CA ASN A 217 2.51 -26.36 17.90
C ASN A 217 1.88 -25.01 17.60
N LYS A 218 0.54 -24.95 17.51
CA LYS A 218 -0.23 -23.77 17.15
C LYS A 218 0.05 -22.57 18.07
N GLU A 219 0.11 -22.81 19.39
CA GLU A 219 0.28 -21.73 20.37
C GLU A 219 1.66 -21.06 20.24
N LYS A 220 2.72 -21.86 20.09
CA LYS A 220 4.06 -21.31 19.89
C LYS A 220 4.21 -20.64 18.51
N ALA A 221 3.60 -21.19 17.46
CA ALA A 221 3.60 -20.58 16.14
C ALA A 221 2.90 -19.21 16.16
N LYS A 222 1.78 -19.08 16.90
CA LYS A 222 1.11 -17.81 17.11
C LYS A 222 2.00 -16.82 17.86
N ALA A 223 2.58 -17.23 18.98
CA ALA A 223 3.50 -16.39 19.75
C ALA A 223 4.71 -15.93 18.93
N PHE A 224 5.25 -16.81 18.07
CA PHE A 224 6.30 -16.46 17.12
C PHE A 224 5.86 -15.34 16.16
N LEU A 225 4.67 -15.45 15.57
CA LEU A 225 4.12 -14.44 14.67
C LEU A 225 3.87 -13.10 15.39
N ASP A 226 3.33 -13.16 16.63
CA ASP A 226 3.12 -11.95 17.43
C ASP A 226 4.45 -11.26 17.77
N ASN A 227 5.50 -12.00 18.13
CA ASN A 227 6.82 -11.47 18.36
C ASN A 227 7.46 -10.88 17.09
N LEU A 228 7.27 -11.53 15.95
CA LEU A 228 7.71 -11.03 14.65
C LEU A 228 7.06 -9.70 14.31
N PHE A 229 5.75 -9.58 14.56
CA PHE A 229 5.00 -8.34 14.35
C PHE A 229 5.55 -7.19 15.19
N LEU A 230 5.77 -7.45 16.48
CA LEU A 230 6.34 -6.47 17.40
C LEU A 230 7.75 -6.06 17.00
N TYR A 231 8.60 -7.01 16.61
CA TYR A 231 9.96 -6.74 16.17
C TYR A 231 10.03 -5.68 15.07
N TYR A 232 9.27 -5.87 13.98
CA TYR A 232 9.30 -4.96 12.84
C TYR A 232 8.62 -3.62 13.12
N ASN A 233 7.60 -3.58 13.98
CA ASN A 233 6.97 -2.33 14.38
C ASN A 233 7.86 -1.47 15.30
N GLN A 234 8.78 -2.09 16.04
CA GLN A 234 9.70 -1.41 16.96
C GLN A 234 11.03 -1.03 16.30
N ASN A 235 11.47 -1.77 15.28
CA ASN A 235 12.76 -1.56 14.60
C ASN A 235 12.60 -0.71 13.33
N GLN A 236 12.72 0.61 13.49
CA GLN A 236 12.57 1.58 12.39
C GLN A 236 13.72 1.57 11.36
N ASN A 237 14.83 0.91 11.67
CA ASN A 237 16.01 0.84 10.80
C ASN A 237 15.97 -0.30 9.79
N VAL A 238 14.91 -1.11 9.81
CA VAL A 238 14.75 -2.22 8.87
C VAL A 238 14.18 -1.72 7.56
N LEU A 239 14.82 -2.09 6.46
CA LEU A 239 14.29 -1.78 5.14
C LEU A 239 13.09 -2.69 4.80
N PRO A 240 12.06 -2.18 4.09
CA PRO A 240 10.93 -2.98 3.66
C PRO A 240 11.31 -4.27 2.91
N ASN A 241 12.35 -4.22 2.09
CA ASN A 241 12.84 -5.39 1.36
C ASN A 241 13.38 -6.48 2.30
N GLN A 242 14.03 -6.13 3.40
CA GLN A 242 14.50 -7.11 4.39
C GLN A 242 13.32 -7.83 5.06
N ALA A 243 12.26 -7.09 5.39
CA ALA A 243 11.04 -7.69 5.91
C ALA A 243 10.37 -8.60 4.87
N LYS A 244 10.25 -8.15 3.62
CA LYS A 244 9.69 -8.94 2.52
C LYS A 244 10.48 -10.21 2.26
N ASP A 245 11.80 -10.17 2.30
CA ASP A 245 12.67 -11.35 2.14
C ASP A 245 12.45 -12.39 3.24
N LEU A 246 12.36 -11.94 4.50
CA LEU A 246 12.04 -12.86 5.59
C LEU A 246 10.64 -13.45 5.45
N TYR A 247 9.63 -12.64 5.14
CA TYR A 247 8.26 -13.13 4.94
C TYR A 247 8.17 -14.11 3.76
N TYR A 248 8.91 -13.87 2.68
CA TYR A 248 9.02 -14.84 1.59
C TYR A 248 9.53 -16.19 2.09
N LYS A 249 10.58 -16.22 2.92
CA LYS A 249 11.10 -17.44 3.52
C LYS A 249 10.11 -18.13 4.45
N LEU A 250 9.34 -17.35 5.25
CA LEU A 250 8.31 -17.89 6.13
C LEU A 250 7.14 -18.50 5.35
N PHE A 251 6.67 -17.87 4.28
CA PHE A 251 5.67 -18.47 3.40
C PHE A 251 6.17 -19.77 2.76
N ARG A 252 7.44 -19.79 2.35
CA ARG A 252 8.07 -21.01 1.82
C ARG A 252 8.21 -22.10 2.88
N ALA A 253 8.54 -21.75 4.11
CA ALA A 253 8.59 -22.68 5.23
C ALA A 253 7.20 -23.31 5.50
N LEU A 254 6.14 -22.50 5.45
CA LEU A 254 4.76 -22.98 5.58
C LEU A 254 4.37 -23.93 4.45
N ASP A 255 4.67 -23.61 3.20
CA ASP A 255 4.39 -24.48 2.06
C ASP A 255 5.20 -25.79 2.13
N ASN A 256 6.43 -25.75 2.62
CA ASN A 256 7.27 -26.94 2.80
C ASN A 256 6.73 -27.83 3.95
N ALA A 257 6.30 -27.22 5.06
CA ALA A 257 5.68 -27.96 6.17
C ALA A 257 4.36 -28.63 5.74
N ALA A 258 3.54 -27.93 4.94
CA ALA A 258 2.32 -28.51 4.38
C ALA A 258 2.61 -29.73 3.49
N ARG A 259 3.64 -29.63 2.61
CA ARG A 259 4.05 -30.76 1.77
C ARG A 259 4.56 -31.95 2.61
N GLN A 260 5.37 -31.68 3.64
CA GLN A 260 5.88 -32.72 4.53
C GLN A 260 4.74 -33.45 5.26
N LEU A 261 3.72 -32.73 5.68
CA LEU A 261 2.56 -33.30 6.36
C LEU A 261 1.46 -33.78 5.39
N LYS A 262 1.71 -33.73 4.07
CA LYS A 262 0.76 -34.09 3.00
C LYS A 262 -0.58 -33.33 3.08
N LEU A 263 -0.54 -32.09 3.54
CA LEU A 263 -1.70 -31.22 3.61
C LEU A 263 -1.93 -30.56 2.25
N THR A 264 -3.16 -30.57 1.78
CA THR A 264 -3.56 -29.82 0.58
C THR A 264 -4.03 -28.43 1.01
N LEU A 265 -3.15 -27.46 0.98
CA LEU A 265 -3.52 -26.07 1.11
C LEU A 265 -4.07 -25.64 -0.26
N SER A 266 -5.39 -25.56 -0.37
CA SER A 266 -6.07 -25.12 -1.60
C SER A 266 -5.91 -23.61 -1.81
N ASP A 267 -4.68 -23.16 -1.96
CA ASP A 267 -4.43 -21.83 -2.48
C ASP A 267 -3.89 -21.98 -3.89
N THR A 268 -4.61 -21.42 -4.84
CA THR A 268 -4.11 -21.21 -6.20
C THR A 268 -2.65 -20.81 -6.10
N GLN A 269 -1.81 -21.35 -6.99
CA GLN A 269 -0.39 -20.98 -7.13
C GLN A 269 -0.27 -19.49 -7.49
N GLU A 270 -0.72 -18.61 -6.59
CA GLU A 270 -0.39 -17.20 -6.68
C GLU A 270 1.13 -17.09 -6.63
N ASN A 271 1.68 -16.39 -7.61
CA ASN A 271 3.10 -16.10 -7.58
C ASN A 271 3.39 -15.29 -6.31
N LEU A 272 3.97 -15.96 -5.31
CA LEU A 272 4.24 -15.38 -4.00
C LEU A 272 5.06 -14.09 -4.11
N ILE A 273 5.96 -14.00 -5.08
CA ILE A 273 6.79 -12.82 -5.33
C ILE A 273 5.89 -11.67 -5.77
N ASP A 274 5.02 -11.86 -6.77
CA ASP A 274 4.11 -10.84 -7.26
C ASP A 274 3.14 -10.38 -6.14
N THR A 275 2.69 -11.33 -5.32
CA THR A 275 1.84 -11.02 -4.17
C THR A 275 2.56 -10.14 -3.16
N LEU A 276 3.81 -10.44 -2.80
CA LEU A 276 4.60 -9.65 -1.86
C LEU A 276 5.02 -8.29 -2.42
N GLU A 277 5.24 -8.19 -3.74
CA GLU A 277 5.52 -6.89 -4.38
C GLU A 277 4.34 -5.94 -4.32
N LYS A 278 3.13 -6.44 -4.52
CA LYS A 278 1.87 -5.66 -4.50
C LYS A 278 1.40 -5.27 -3.10
N ILE A 279 1.94 -5.86 -2.05
CA ILE A 279 1.56 -5.55 -0.67
C ILE A 279 1.91 -4.11 -0.33
N PHE A 280 0.90 -3.37 0.13
CA PHE A 280 1.00 -1.96 0.44
C PHE A 280 1.66 -1.67 1.79
N SER A 281 1.36 -2.47 2.81
CA SER A 281 1.86 -2.27 4.18
C SER A 281 2.33 -3.56 4.85
N TYR A 282 3.19 -3.41 5.86
CA TYR A 282 3.67 -4.51 6.68
C TYR A 282 2.53 -5.25 7.38
N ASN A 283 1.55 -4.52 7.91
CA ASN A 283 0.37 -5.13 8.55
C ASN A 283 -0.39 -6.06 7.59
N GLU A 284 -0.59 -5.63 6.34
CA GLU A 284 -1.24 -6.48 5.32
C GLU A 284 -0.44 -7.77 5.07
N MET A 285 0.89 -7.63 4.94
CA MET A 285 1.79 -8.77 4.75
C MET A 285 1.71 -9.76 5.91
N HIS A 286 1.75 -9.22 7.12
CA HIS A 286 1.67 -10.02 8.35
C HIS A 286 0.32 -10.75 8.46
N GLN A 287 -0.79 -10.05 8.23
CA GLN A 287 -2.14 -10.64 8.28
C GLN A 287 -2.33 -11.77 7.24
N LYS A 288 -1.72 -11.66 6.07
CA LYS A 288 -1.73 -12.76 5.08
C LYS A 288 -1.01 -14.00 5.60
N LEU A 289 0.15 -13.84 6.23
CA LEU A 289 0.89 -14.96 6.83
C LEU A 289 0.11 -15.59 8.00
N VAL A 290 -0.45 -14.78 8.88
CA VAL A 290 -1.28 -15.26 10.00
C VAL A 290 -2.45 -16.09 9.50
N LYS A 291 -3.24 -15.56 8.55
CA LYS A 291 -4.40 -16.29 7.97
C LYS A 291 -3.99 -17.61 7.33
N LYS A 292 -2.88 -17.61 6.57
CA LYS A 292 -2.39 -18.85 5.93
C LYS A 292 -1.91 -19.86 6.97
N THR A 293 -1.30 -19.40 8.06
CA THR A 293 -0.88 -20.24 9.18
C THR A 293 -2.09 -20.82 9.95
N GLU A 294 -3.12 -20.02 10.18
CA GLU A 294 -4.37 -20.49 10.79
C GLU A 294 -5.04 -21.57 9.94
N PHE A 295 -5.11 -21.35 8.63
CA PHE A 295 -5.65 -22.32 7.69
C PHE A 295 -4.83 -23.63 7.67
N PHE A 296 -3.49 -23.53 7.71
CA PHE A 296 -2.61 -24.68 7.84
C PHE A 296 -2.97 -25.54 9.06
N PHE A 297 -3.11 -24.94 10.25
CA PHE A 297 -3.45 -25.69 11.46
C PHE A 297 -4.87 -26.27 11.42
N GLN A 298 -5.84 -25.57 10.84
CA GLN A 298 -7.20 -26.10 10.64
C GLN A 298 -7.19 -27.33 9.74
N THR A 299 -6.48 -27.27 8.62
CA THR A 299 -6.35 -28.39 7.69
C THR A 299 -5.60 -29.57 8.32
N ALA A 300 -4.57 -29.30 9.13
CA ALA A 300 -3.83 -30.34 9.83
C ALA A 300 -4.71 -31.12 10.83
N VAL A 301 -5.57 -30.43 11.54
CA VAL A 301 -6.53 -31.07 12.47
C VAL A 301 -7.55 -31.91 11.69
N SER A 302 -8.16 -31.37 10.64
CA SER A 302 -9.15 -32.09 9.82
C SER A 302 -8.55 -33.35 9.20
N THR A 303 -7.33 -33.30 8.70
CA THR A 303 -6.62 -34.45 8.12
C THR A 303 -6.34 -35.54 9.21
N GLU A 304 -6.03 -35.14 10.43
CA GLU A 304 -5.84 -36.08 11.52
C GLU A 304 -7.15 -36.81 11.93
N GLU A 305 -8.25 -36.07 11.98
CA GLU A 305 -9.57 -36.63 12.26
C GLU A 305 -9.98 -37.63 11.17
N GLU A 306 -9.75 -37.29 9.89
CA GLU A 306 -9.99 -38.20 8.76
C GLU A 306 -9.11 -39.44 8.81
N ASN A 307 -7.81 -39.29 9.08
CA ASN A 307 -6.89 -40.42 9.22
C ASN A 307 -7.27 -41.32 10.42
N SER A 308 -7.69 -40.72 11.52
CA SER A 308 -8.20 -41.48 12.70
C SER A 308 -9.46 -42.25 12.36
N THR A 309 -10.38 -41.66 11.64
CA THR A 309 -11.63 -42.28 11.20
C THR A 309 -11.38 -43.49 10.29
N ILE A 310 -10.50 -43.34 9.27
CA ILE A 310 -10.16 -44.44 8.37
C ILE A 310 -9.46 -45.59 9.13
N PHE A 311 -8.62 -45.25 10.10
CA PHE A 311 -7.98 -46.24 10.95
C PHE A 311 -9.03 -47.03 11.76
N LEU A 312 -9.98 -46.34 12.42
CA LEU A 312 -11.05 -46.99 13.17
C LEU A 312 -11.92 -47.90 12.30
N ILE A 313 -12.24 -47.47 11.08
CA ILE A 313 -12.98 -48.30 10.10
C ILE A 313 -12.19 -49.53 9.74
N LYS A 314 -10.89 -49.41 9.41
CA LYS A 314 -10.03 -50.55 9.05
C LYS A 314 -9.83 -51.49 10.20
N ASP A 315 -9.63 -50.99 11.41
CA ASP A 315 -9.46 -51.79 12.61
C ASP A 315 -10.71 -52.59 12.91
N TYR A 316 -11.91 -51.96 12.90
CA TYR A 316 -13.18 -52.61 13.09
C TYR A 316 -13.45 -53.73 12.05
N ILE A 317 -13.16 -53.44 10.77
CA ILE A 317 -13.24 -54.45 9.71
C ILE A 317 -12.29 -55.60 10.02
N GLY A 318 -11.02 -55.30 10.38
CA GLY A 318 -10.02 -56.32 10.72
C GLY A 318 -10.40 -57.19 11.90
N GLN A 319 -11.12 -56.65 12.89
CA GLN A 319 -11.63 -57.42 14.04
C GLN A 319 -12.88 -58.28 13.72
N LYS A 320 -13.67 -57.84 12.75
CA LYS A 320 -14.97 -58.42 12.44
C LYS A 320 -15.11 -59.09 11.07
N TYR A 321 -14.05 -59.14 10.25
CA TYR A 321 -14.09 -59.64 8.87
C TYR A 321 -14.52 -61.11 8.75
N MET A 322 -14.37 -61.92 9.84
CA MET A 322 -14.83 -63.30 9.92
C MET A 322 -16.35 -63.42 10.16
N ASN A 323 -17.02 -62.31 10.45
CA ASN A 323 -18.46 -62.32 10.71
C ASN A 323 -19.23 -62.17 9.39
N GLU A 324 -19.92 -63.21 8.94
CA GLU A 324 -20.70 -63.22 7.71
C GLU A 324 -21.82 -62.17 7.66
N THR A 325 -22.23 -61.62 8.81
CA THR A 325 -23.27 -60.60 8.91
C THR A 325 -22.73 -59.17 8.94
N LEU A 326 -21.39 -58.96 8.84
CA LEU A 326 -20.82 -57.62 8.87
C LEU A 326 -21.35 -56.76 7.73
N SER A 327 -21.95 -55.67 8.05
CA SER A 327 -22.56 -54.73 7.10
C SER A 327 -21.93 -53.32 7.20
N VAL A 328 -22.12 -52.52 6.15
CA VAL A 328 -21.71 -51.10 6.18
C VAL A 328 -22.43 -50.33 7.29
N LYS A 329 -23.63 -50.79 7.66
CA LYS A 329 -24.37 -50.19 8.77
C LYS A 329 -23.66 -50.41 10.10
N ASP A 330 -23.15 -51.61 10.36
CA ASP A 330 -22.44 -51.94 11.61
C ASP A 330 -21.14 -51.10 11.71
N ILE A 331 -20.43 -50.89 10.57
CA ILE A 331 -19.25 -50.02 10.52
C ILE A 331 -19.67 -48.59 10.81
N SER A 332 -20.72 -48.08 10.17
CA SER A 332 -21.19 -46.70 10.34
C SER A 332 -21.66 -46.44 11.79
N ASP A 333 -22.35 -47.37 12.40
CA ASP A 333 -22.78 -47.27 13.78
C ASP A 333 -21.57 -47.27 14.74
N HIS A 334 -20.52 -48.06 14.45
CA HIS A 334 -19.29 -48.09 15.24
C HIS A 334 -18.50 -46.79 15.22
N VAL A 335 -18.42 -46.14 14.05
CA VAL A 335 -17.69 -44.86 13.92
C VAL A 335 -18.59 -43.63 14.06
N PHE A 336 -19.85 -43.81 14.40
CA PHE A 336 -20.86 -42.76 14.61
C PHE A 336 -21.08 -41.86 13.35
N LEU A 337 -20.97 -42.46 12.15
CA LEU A 337 -21.16 -41.77 10.88
C LEU A 337 -22.33 -42.35 10.09
N SER A 338 -22.84 -41.61 9.07
CA SER A 338 -23.87 -42.17 8.19
C SER A 338 -23.26 -43.21 7.23
N THR A 339 -24.05 -44.23 6.86
CA THR A 339 -23.62 -45.25 5.89
C THR A 339 -23.20 -44.71 4.57
N SER A 340 -23.87 -43.65 4.07
CA SER A 340 -23.52 -42.96 2.82
C SER A 340 -22.15 -42.28 2.91
N TYR A 341 -21.86 -41.64 4.06
CA TYR A 341 -20.58 -40.99 4.32
C TYR A 341 -19.46 -42.02 4.40
N VAL A 342 -19.63 -43.10 5.15
CA VAL A 342 -18.63 -44.18 5.27
C VAL A 342 -18.30 -44.80 3.93
N CYS A 343 -19.29 -45.08 3.09
CA CYS A 343 -19.06 -45.62 1.74
C CYS A 343 -18.23 -44.66 0.84
N THR A 344 -18.61 -43.39 0.83
CA THR A 344 -17.92 -42.37 0.01
C THR A 344 -16.51 -42.11 0.52
N PHE A 345 -16.38 -41.97 1.84
CA PHE A 345 -15.12 -41.71 2.53
C PHE A 345 -14.12 -42.86 2.34
N PHE A 346 -14.54 -44.11 2.60
CA PHE A 346 -13.68 -45.26 2.44
C PHE A 346 -13.26 -45.50 0.99
N LYS A 347 -14.11 -45.21 0.01
CA LYS A 347 -13.80 -45.31 -1.42
C LYS A 347 -12.77 -44.30 -1.86
N ASN A 348 -12.77 -43.11 -1.26
CA ASN A 348 -11.83 -42.06 -1.63
C ASN A 348 -10.45 -42.26 -0.99
N GLU A 349 -10.35 -42.94 0.13
CA GLU A 349 -9.14 -43.13 0.94
C GLU A 349 -8.46 -44.49 0.73
N THR A 350 -9.07 -45.41 0.01
CA THR A 350 -8.54 -46.74 -0.31
C THR A 350 -8.45 -47.01 -1.80
#